data_32b27b36afb47416214eeed90df22218
#
_entry.id   32b27b36afb47416214eeed90df22218
#
_cell.length_a   1.000
_cell.length_b   1.000
_cell.length_c   1.000
_cell.angle_alpha   90.00
_cell.angle_beta   90.00
_cell.angle_gamma   90.00
#
_symmetry.space_group_name_H-M   'P 1'
#
loop_
_entity.id
_entity.type
_entity.pdbx_description
1 polymer ?
#
loop_
_entity_poly.entity_id
_entity_poly.type
_entity_poly.pdbx_seq_one_letter_code
_entity_poly.pdbx_strand_id
1 'polypeptide(L)'
;PICVSPAVAILLAGRTVPYYLGRLVHSRINSYLCYAPFLNAEQTMNRIILIGNGFDLAHGLPTSYADFIRGYYIIQKLKLLEGESELNDGLCSAEISDSEDQRAMQQFRWLLKDGMFKFTRGCGENTLTKNYDRFFDKISKYESKFFEAINKAIETKNWVDIESEYYSWLKKLYKRDKCEYTSPVLLDKDLEMIKAYLITYLKIVQQKHFQPELKKECIYQTICEPFHINDIAYGNRKEFDEFLTARFEYLTTENEAEIDCFLQQFGQSHLSWRSDIDLYKDSIRDQNKQDALDLSKHIKKVNDNKGDVPGCFLLPDQILLLNFNYTSTADLYVTKGSDFEINHIHGELDNDKNPIIFGYGDELDDDYKEIAKLNDNDYLKNIKSIRYLETDNYRRLLSFIDSAPFQIYIMGHSCGNSDRTLLNTLFEHKNCVSIKPFYYQKDDGSDNYIELIQNISRNFNDMRLMRDRVVNKSYCRPLVPAGC
;
A
#
# COMPACT_ATOMS: atom_id res chain seq x y z
N PRO A 1 35.17 -4.76 -28.62
CA PRO A 1 35.55 -6.10 -28.28
C PRO A 1 35.65 -6.19 -26.77
N ILE A 2 34.73 -6.93 -26.21
CA ILE A 2 34.59 -7.09 -24.77
C ILE A 2 35.26 -8.40 -24.39
N CYS A 3 36.20 -8.34 -23.46
CA CYS A 3 36.80 -9.52 -22.86
C CYS A 3 35.84 -10.18 -21.90
N VAL A 4 35.47 -11.42 -22.17
CA VAL A 4 34.78 -12.31 -21.24
C VAL A 4 35.84 -13.26 -20.67
N SER A 5 35.95 -13.32 -19.35
CA SER A 5 36.77 -14.25 -18.60
C SER A 5 36.07 -15.61 -18.45
N PRO A 6 36.74 -16.71 -18.65
CA PRO A 6 36.14 -18.05 -18.62
C PRO A 6 36.34 -18.72 -17.27
N ALA A 7 35.28 -19.05 -16.59
CA ALA A 7 35.30 -20.04 -15.53
C ALA A 7 33.91 -20.69 -15.34
N VAL A 8 33.54 -21.59 -16.28
CA VAL A 8 32.61 -22.69 -16.01
C VAL A 8 32.80 -23.77 -17.08
N ALA A 9 33.62 -24.72 -16.83
CA ALA A 9 33.53 -26.05 -17.39
C ALA A 9 34.34 -26.96 -16.45
N ILE A 10 33.64 -27.77 -15.72
CA ILE A 10 34.02 -29.08 -15.16
C ILE A 10 32.92 -29.47 -14.17
N LEU A 11 32.09 -30.44 -14.58
CA LEU A 11 31.81 -31.64 -13.80
C LEU A 11 30.56 -32.35 -14.33
N LEU A 12 30.79 -33.16 -15.32
CA LEU A 12 30.03 -34.39 -15.50
C LEU A 12 30.91 -35.53 -15.05
N ALA A 13 30.62 -36.12 -13.90
CA ALA A 13 30.83 -37.53 -13.64
C ALA A 13 30.54 -37.90 -12.16
N GLY A 14 29.47 -38.61 -11.95
CA GLY A 14 29.47 -39.76 -11.05
C GLY A 14 29.22 -39.59 -9.56
N ARG A 15 28.03 -40.05 -9.14
CA ARG A 15 27.72 -40.78 -7.91
C ARG A 15 27.18 -40.03 -6.69
N THR A 16 25.93 -40.50 -6.33
CA THR A 16 25.32 -40.56 -4.99
C THR A 16 24.80 -39.26 -4.37
N VAL A 17 23.54 -39.01 -4.64
CA VAL A 17 22.61 -38.37 -3.69
C VAL A 17 22.08 -39.50 -2.79
N PRO A 18 22.17 -39.38 -1.45
CA PRO A 18 21.00 -38.93 -0.73
C PRO A 18 21.35 -38.22 0.61
N TYR A 19 20.43 -37.53 1.18
CA TYR A 19 20.30 -37.02 2.57
C TYR A 19 20.10 -35.52 2.80
N TYR A 20 19.88 -34.68 1.78
CA TYR A 20 19.61 -33.27 2.08
C TYR A 20 18.23 -32.76 1.62
N LEU A 21 17.44 -33.55 0.89
CA LEU A 21 16.08 -33.16 0.47
C LEU A 21 15.00 -33.42 1.54
N GLY A 22 15.27 -34.24 2.54
CA GLY A 22 14.31 -34.58 3.59
C GLY A 22 14.11 -33.51 4.66
N ARG A 23 15.07 -32.61 4.88
CA ARG A 23 14.95 -31.58 5.93
C ARG A 23 14.33 -30.27 5.46
N LEU A 24 14.43 -29.94 4.17
CA LEU A 24 13.78 -28.72 3.61
C LEU A 24 12.30 -28.92 3.31
N VAL A 25 11.89 -30.15 3.02
CA VAL A 25 10.48 -30.48 2.83
C VAL A 25 9.76 -30.59 4.20
N HIS A 26 10.44 -31.08 5.23
CA HIS A 26 9.86 -31.19 6.58
C HIS A 26 9.69 -29.82 7.29
N SER A 27 10.54 -28.83 7.01
CA SER A 27 10.39 -27.49 7.60
C SER A 27 9.29 -26.65 6.94
N ARG A 28 8.96 -26.92 5.67
CA ARG A 28 7.82 -26.28 5.00
C ARG A 28 6.49 -27.01 5.25
N ILE A 29 6.52 -28.30 5.51
CA ILE A 29 5.29 -29.06 5.84
C ILE A 29 4.88 -28.80 7.29
N ASN A 30 5.80 -28.55 8.21
CA ASN A 30 5.46 -28.19 9.60
C ASN A 30 4.94 -26.77 9.78
N SER A 31 5.23 -25.82 8.87
CA SER A 31 4.59 -24.49 8.92
C SER A 31 3.17 -24.47 8.36
N TYR A 32 2.77 -25.49 7.58
CA TYR A 32 1.39 -25.67 7.12
C TYR A 32 0.52 -26.54 8.05
N LEU A 33 1.12 -27.19 9.06
CA LEU A 33 0.42 -28.08 9.99
C LEU A 33 -0.02 -27.41 11.30
N CYS A 34 0.29 -26.12 11.51
CA CYS A 34 -0.27 -25.36 12.62
C CYS A 34 -1.67 -24.77 12.33
N TYR A 35 -2.19 -24.93 11.13
CA TYR A 35 -3.59 -24.61 10.83
C TYR A 35 -4.46 -25.82 11.13
N ALA A 36 -5.22 -25.73 12.19
CA ALA A 36 -6.28 -26.69 12.46
C ALA A 36 -7.34 -26.61 11.34
N PRO A 37 -7.53 -27.65 10.54
CA PRO A 37 -8.51 -27.65 9.46
C PRO A 37 -9.94 -27.96 10.00
N PHE A 38 -10.33 -27.38 11.13
CA PHE A 38 -11.60 -27.72 11.77
C PHE A 38 -12.65 -26.60 11.81
N LEU A 39 -12.27 -25.36 11.46
CA LEU A 39 -13.28 -24.33 11.24
C LEU A 39 -13.65 -24.35 9.75
N ASN A 40 -14.94 -24.56 9.45
CA ASN A 40 -15.44 -24.36 8.08
C ASN A 40 -15.16 -22.91 7.66
N ALA A 41 -14.93 -22.66 6.37
CA ALA A 41 -14.67 -21.33 5.83
C ALA A 41 -15.72 -20.27 6.24
N GLU A 42 -16.95 -20.70 6.52
CA GLU A 42 -18.05 -19.87 7.01
C GLU A 42 -17.91 -19.48 8.50
N GLN A 43 -16.97 -20.09 9.22
CA GLN A 43 -16.74 -19.90 10.67
C GLN A 43 -15.46 -19.11 10.99
N THR A 44 -14.76 -18.62 9.97
CA THR A 44 -13.55 -17.80 10.08
C THR A 44 -13.85 -16.38 9.67
N MET A 45 -13.04 -15.42 10.14
CA MET A 45 -13.12 -14.01 9.73
C MET A 45 -11.73 -13.42 9.60
N ASN A 46 -11.45 -12.89 8.41
CA ASN A 46 -10.15 -12.36 8.04
C ASN A 46 -10.08 -10.84 8.09
N ARG A 47 -8.87 -10.28 7.97
CA ARG A 47 -8.66 -8.84 7.84
C ARG A 47 -7.75 -8.54 6.65
N ILE A 48 -8.12 -7.53 5.87
CA ILE A 48 -7.30 -6.96 4.80
C ILE A 48 -6.89 -5.55 5.20
N ILE A 49 -5.60 -5.25 5.13
CA ILE A 49 -5.06 -3.91 5.36
C ILE A 49 -4.69 -3.31 4.01
N LEU A 50 -5.43 -2.29 3.54
CA LEU A 50 -5.07 -1.54 2.34
C LEU A 50 -3.99 -0.52 2.68
N ILE A 51 -2.78 -0.76 2.20
CA ILE A 51 -1.61 0.08 2.44
C ILE A 51 -1.33 0.92 1.20
N GLY A 52 -1.37 2.24 1.34
CA GLY A 52 -1.02 3.18 0.28
C GLY A 52 0.01 4.20 0.73
N ASN A 53 0.30 5.19 -0.10
CA ASN A 53 1.39 6.15 0.12
C ASN A 53 1.34 6.88 1.48
N GLY A 54 0.15 7.15 2.02
CA GLY A 54 0.00 7.72 3.36
C GLY A 54 0.60 6.87 4.47
N PHE A 55 0.74 5.56 4.26
CA PHE A 55 1.42 4.68 5.20
C PHE A 55 2.94 4.95 5.23
N ASP A 56 3.57 5.08 4.08
CA ASP A 56 4.98 5.48 3.99
C ASP A 56 5.23 6.84 4.61
N LEU A 57 4.36 7.82 4.31
CA LEU A 57 4.44 9.16 4.90
C LEU A 57 4.29 9.13 6.42
N ALA A 58 3.42 8.27 6.96
CA ALA A 58 3.26 8.05 8.41
C ALA A 58 4.54 7.50 9.06
N HIS A 59 5.40 6.84 8.30
CA HIS A 59 6.73 6.36 8.71
C HIS A 59 7.86 7.37 8.42
N GLY A 60 7.52 8.57 7.93
CA GLY A 60 8.49 9.61 7.63
C GLY A 60 9.24 9.42 6.31
N LEU A 61 8.86 8.47 5.46
CA LEU A 61 9.43 8.33 4.14
C LEU A 61 8.84 9.39 3.20
N PRO A 62 9.67 10.14 2.49
CA PRO A 62 9.21 11.16 1.55
C PRO A 62 8.82 10.54 0.20
N THR A 63 7.67 9.95 0.12
CA THR A 63 7.22 9.16 -1.04
C THR A 63 6.05 9.80 -1.79
N SER A 64 5.64 11.03 -1.44
CA SER A 64 4.61 11.74 -2.20
C SER A 64 5.09 12.13 -3.60
N TYR A 65 4.17 12.29 -4.53
CA TYR A 65 4.51 12.80 -5.87
C TYR A 65 5.14 14.19 -5.81
N ALA A 66 4.75 15.05 -4.87
CA ALA A 66 5.40 16.34 -4.66
C ALA A 66 6.87 16.20 -4.18
N ASP A 67 7.15 15.22 -3.32
CA ASP A 67 8.52 14.88 -2.92
C ASP A 67 9.35 14.36 -4.09
N PHE A 68 8.75 13.49 -4.91
CA PHE A 68 9.37 12.97 -6.12
C PHE A 68 9.75 14.10 -7.10
N ILE A 69 8.82 14.99 -7.44
CA ILE A 69 9.08 16.10 -8.35
C ILE A 69 10.16 17.04 -7.80
N ARG A 70 10.12 17.33 -6.50
CA ARG A 70 11.20 18.11 -5.84
C ARG A 70 12.54 17.38 -5.95
N GLY A 71 12.57 16.08 -5.71
CA GLY A 71 13.77 15.24 -5.84
C GLY A 71 14.32 15.23 -7.27
N TYR A 72 13.44 15.13 -8.27
CA TYR A 72 13.80 15.22 -9.68
C TYR A 72 14.53 16.51 -9.99
N TYR A 73 13.96 17.67 -9.63
CA TYR A 73 14.61 18.96 -9.87
C TYR A 73 15.91 19.14 -9.12
N ILE A 74 16.04 18.64 -7.90
CA ILE A 74 17.32 18.64 -7.16
C ILE A 74 18.40 17.90 -7.96
N ILE A 75 18.07 16.73 -8.52
CA ILE A 75 19.01 15.95 -9.34
C ILE A 75 19.43 16.73 -10.59
N GLN A 76 18.50 17.33 -11.33
CA GLN A 76 18.81 18.11 -12.53
C GLN A 76 19.70 19.33 -12.20
N LYS A 77 19.36 20.06 -11.14
CA LYS A 77 20.15 21.19 -10.65
C LYS A 77 21.57 20.80 -10.25
N LEU A 78 21.74 19.65 -9.61
CA LEU A 78 23.07 19.13 -9.22
C LEU A 78 23.92 18.77 -10.42
N LYS A 79 23.38 18.14 -11.46
CA LYS A 79 24.10 17.81 -12.69
C LYS A 79 24.73 19.06 -13.32
N LEU A 80 23.97 20.15 -13.45
CA LEU A 80 24.51 21.42 -13.96
C LEU A 80 25.60 21.99 -13.05
N LEU A 81 25.44 21.90 -11.72
CA LEU A 81 26.45 22.37 -10.76
C LEU A 81 27.74 21.53 -10.84
N GLU A 82 27.63 20.23 -11.09
CA GLU A 82 28.76 19.30 -11.20
C GLU A 82 29.54 19.43 -12.51
N GLY A 83 29.00 20.11 -13.51
CA GLY A 83 29.78 20.45 -14.69
C GLY A 83 29.06 20.30 -16.04
N GLU A 84 27.86 19.72 -16.06
CA GLU A 84 27.10 19.65 -17.32
C GLU A 84 26.76 21.09 -17.79
N SER A 85 26.82 21.33 -19.11
CA SER A 85 26.48 22.60 -19.72
C SER A 85 25.10 22.59 -20.36
N GLU A 86 24.58 21.41 -20.59
CA GLU A 86 23.28 21.15 -21.21
C GLU A 86 22.64 19.93 -20.56
N LEU A 87 21.36 20.00 -20.33
CA LEU A 87 20.52 18.89 -19.89
C LEU A 87 19.38 18.73 -20.88
N ASN A 88 19.11 17.51 -21.28
CA ASN A 88 17.86 17.12 -21.95
C ASN A 88 17.59 15.66 -21.66
N ASP A 89 16.59 15.42 -20.87
CA ASP A 89 16.18 14.06 -20.49
C ASP A 89 14.82 13.64 -21.09
N GLY A 90 14.27 14.51 -21.96
CA GLY A 90 12.98 14.31 -22.59
C GLY A 90 11.78 14.78 -21.77
N LEU A 91 11.92 15.04 -20.46
CA LEU A 91 10.90 15.69 -19.62
C LEU A 91 11.17 17.19 -19.50
N CYS A 92 12.41 17.54 -19.22
CA CYS A 92 12.92 18.90 -19.15
C CYS A 92 14.23 19.03 -19.93
N SER A 93 14.50 20.24 -20.41
CA SER A 93 15.82 20.63 -20.87
C SER A 93 16.27 21.92 -20.18
N ALA A 94 17.57 22.11 -20.06
CA ALA A 94 18.19 23.34 -19.60
C ALA A 94 19.50 23.54 -20.34
N GLU A 95 19.74 24.76 -20.83
CA GLU A 95 20.94 25.10 -21.62
C GLU A 95 21.56 26.38 -21.11
N ILE A 96 22.86 26.36 -20.91
CA ILE A 96 23.68 27.52 -20.56
C ILE A 96 24.25 28.12 -21.83
N SER A 97 23.47 28.95 -22.51
CA SER A 97 23.75 29.36 -23.90
C SER A 97 24.59 30.64 -24.02
N ASP A 98 24.45 31.60 -23.13
CA ASP A 98 25.13 32.88 -23.23
C ASP A 98 26.27 33.08 -22.21
N SER A 99 27.09 34.11 -22.42
CA SER A 99 28.25 34.42 -21.56
C SER A 99 27.87 34.88 -20.16
N GLU A 100 26.65 35.41 -19.97
CA GLU A 100 26.13 35.87 -18.67
C GLU A 100 25.72 34.66 -17.85
N ASP A 101 24.97 33.74 -18.45
CA ASP A 101 24.54 32.46 -17.84
C ASP A 101 25.76 31.59 -17.48
N GLN A 102 26.78 31.55 -18.34
CA GLN A 102 28.05 30.88 -18.05
C GLN A 102 28.76 31.41 -16.82
N ARG A 103 28.82 32.76 -16.69
CA ARG A 103 29.41 33.42 -15.50
C ARG A 103 28.60 33.14 -14.23
N ALA A 104 27.26 33.24 -14.31
CA ALA A 104 26.39 32.95 -13.20
C ALA A 104 26.57 31.48 -12.74
N MET A 105 26.61 30.54 -13.65
CA MET A 105 26.83 29.12 -13.33
C MET A 105 28.20 28.86 -12.72
N GLN A 106 29.27 29.51 -13.20
CA GLN A 106 30.60 29.41 -12.58
C GLN A 106 30.58 29.89 -11.14
N GLN A 107 29.88 31.00 -10.85
CA GLN A 107 29.72 31.51 -9.49
C GLN A 107 28.97 30.50 -8.60
N PHE A 108 27.87 29.89 -9.07
CA PHE A 108 27.17 28.89 -8.29
C PHE A 108 28.01 27.62 -8.04
N ARG A 109 28.79 27.16 -9.04
CA ARG A 109 29.74 26.05 -8.88
C ARG A 109 30.82 26.35 -7.86
N TRP A 110 31.34 27.56 -7.84
CA TRP A 110 32.31 28.00 -6.83
C TRP A 110 31.69 27.99 -5.42
N LEU A 111 30.48 28.56 -5.25
CA LEU A 111 29.76 28.59 -3.98
C LEU A 111 29.43 27.18 -3.46
N LEU A 112 29.15 26.21 -4.35
CA LEU A 112 28.97 24.81 -3.99
C LEU A 112 30.25 24.21 -3.43
N LYS A 113 31.40 24.43 -4.08
CA LYS A 113 32.72 23.92 -3.65
C LYS A 113 33.15 24.49 -2.32
N ASP A 114 32.81 25.75 -2.05
CA ASP A 114 33.13 26.44 -0.80
C ASP A 114 32.18 26.08 0.36
N GLY A 115 31.26 25.16 0.14
CA GLY A 115 30.31 24.68 1.15
C GLY A 115 29.21 25.66 1.55
N MET A 116 29.11 26.80 0.85
CA MET A 116 28.09 27.83 1.08
C MET A 116 26.72 27.41 0.50
N PHE A 117 26.68 26.37 -0.34
CA PHE A 117 25.52 25.90 -1.03
C PHE A 117 25.15 24.49 -0.54
N LYS A 118 24.02 24.34 0.15
CA LYS A 118 23.51 23.05 0.60
C LYS A 118 22.08 22.88 0.16
N PHE A 119 21.83 21.89 -0.70
CA PHE A 119 20.47 21.38 -0.92
C PHE A 119 20.09 20.50 0.25
N THR A 120 19.58 21.09 1.34
CA THR A 120 19.09 20.33 2.49
C THR A 120 17.58 20.45 2.59
N ARG A 121 16.92 19.32 2.79
CA ARG A 121 15.50 19.27 3.15
C ARG A 121 15.30 20.06 4.46
N GLY A 122 14.39 21.02 4.46
CA GLY A 122 13.84 21.60 5.68
C GLY A 122 14.68 22.63 6.45
N CYS A 123 15.90 22.93 6.05
CA CYS A 123 16.60 24.11 6.57
C CYS A 123 16.24 25.32 5.71
N GLY A 124 15.84 26.42 6.37
CA GLY A 124 15.33 27.62 5.73
C GLY A 124 16.08 27.98 4.46
N GLU A 125 15.33 28.21 3.40
CA GLU A 125 15.84 28.60 2.09
C GLU A 125 16.73 29.81 2.22
N ASN A 126 18.05 29.63 2.04
CA ASN A 126 18.92 30.78 2.05
C ASN A 126 18.77 31.52 0.70
N THR A 127 19.17 32.77 0.69
CA THR A 127 19.06 33.66 -0.48
C THR A 127 19.79 33.07 -1.70
N LEU A 128 20.88 32.31 -1.51
CA LEU A 128 21.68 31.71 -2.56
C LEU A 128 20.90 30.58 -3.25
N THR A 129 20.22 29.71 -2.49
CA THR A 129 19.38 28.63 -3.05
C THR A 129 18.26 29.24 -3.88
N LYS A 130 17.58 30.27 -3.38
CA LYS A 130 16.51 30.97 -4.13
C LYS A 130 17.02 31.61 -5.42
N ASN A 131 18.22 32.19 -5.39
CA ASN A 131 18.81 32.76 -6.60
C ASN A 131 19.16 31.69 -7.63
N TYR A 132 19.66 30.54 -7.20
CA TYR A 132 19.94 29.44 -8.09
C TYR A 132 18.64 28.83 -8.66
N ASP A 133 17.59 28.71 -7.85
CA ASP A 133 16.28 28.25 -8.33
C ASP A 133 15.75 29.17 -9.43
N ARG A 134 15.77 30.49 -9.23
CA ARG A 134 15.38 31.48 -10.25
C ARG A 134 16.25 31.42 -11.51
N PHE A 135 17.55 31.17 -11.35
CA PHE A 135 18.45 31.00 -12.48
C PHE A 135 18.10 29.72 -13.26
N PHE A 136 17.89 28.60 -12.56
CA PHE A 136 17.50 27.34 -13.19
C PHE A 136 16.15 27.48 -13.92
N ASP A 137 15.17 28.14 -13.33
CA ASP A 137 13.86 28.39 -13.95
C ASP A 137 13.98 29.24 -15.22
N LYS A 138 14.94 30.16 -15.28
CA LYS A 138 15.21 30.99 -16.47
C LYS A 138 15.74 30.17 -17.65
N ILE A 139 16.64 29.22 -17.38
CA ILE A 139 17.34 28.43 -18.42
C ILE A 139 16.66 27.13 -18.76
N SER A 140 15.67 26.70 -17.97
CA SER A 140 14.98 25.42 -18.16
C SER A 140 13.67 25.59 -18.92
N LYS A 141 13.27 24.52 -19.63
CA LYS A 141 11.96 24.42 -20.28
C LYS A 141 11.43 23.01 -20.22
N TYR A 142 10.10 22.85 -20.29
CA TYR A 142 9.47 21.56 -20.40
C TYR A 142 9.57 21.03 -21.83
N GLU A 143 10.04 19.81 -21.98
CA GLU A 143 10.00 19.05 -23.24
C GLU A 143 8.73 18.18 -23.31
N SER A 144 8.26 17.65 -22.15
CA SER A 144 7.03 16.92 -22.03
C SER A 144 5.89 17.81 -21.55
N LYS A 145 4.80 17.86 -22.34
CA LYS A 145 3.58 18.60 -21.96
C LYS A 145 2.82 17.92 -20.82
N PHE A 146 2.89 16.61 -20.75
CA PHE A 146 2.32 15.85 -19.65
C PHE A 146 3.05 16.14 -18.33
N PHE A 147 4.38 16.19 -18.35
CA PHE A 147 5.17 16.55 -17.19
C PHE A 147 4.94 18.01 -16.75
N GLU A 148 4.78 18.94 -17.72
CA GLU A 148 4.38 20.33 -17.44
C GLU A 148 3.05 20.41 -16.70
N ALA A 149 2.04 19.63 -17.15
CA ALA A 149 0.71 19.59 -16.51
C ALA A 149 0.78 19.05 -15.07
N ILE A 150 1.57 18.00 -14.83
CA ILE A 150 1.82 17.45 -13.48
C ILE A 150 2.40 18.50 -12.55
N ASN A 151 3.43 19.23 -13.01
CA ASN A 151 4.08 20.29 -12.20
C ASN A 151 3.08 21.40 -11.86
N LYS A 152 2.32 21.89 -12.84
CA LYS A 152 1.28 22.90 -12.61
C LYS A 152 0.20 22.44 -11.60
N ALA A 153 -0.17 21.17 -11.64
CA ALA A 153 -1.13 20.61 -10.69
C ALA A 153 -0.56 20.59 -9.26
N ILE A 154 0.70 20.24 -9.09
CA ILE A 154 1.38 20.29 -7.78
C ILE A 154 1.48 21.73 -7.27
N GLU A 155 1.87 22.69 -8.11
CA GLU A 155 1.98 24.11 -7.73
C GLU A 155 0.65 24.71 -7.29
N THR A 156 -0.46 24.33 -7.95
CA THR A 156 -1.77 24.95 -7.71
C THR A 156 -2.58 24.24 -6.62
N LYS A 157 -2.47 22.91 -6.52
CA LYS A 157 -3.28 22.07 -5.63
C LYS A 157 -2.49 21.41 -4.51
N ASN A 158 -1.15 21.52 -4.55
CA ASN A 158 -0.19 20.83 -3.68
C ASN A 158 -0.36 19.28 -3.71
N TRP A 159 -1.04 18.77 -4.73
CA TRP A 159 -1.31 17.34 -4.93
C TRP A 159 -1.58 17.04 -6.40
N VAL A 160 -1.18 15.87 -6.85
CA VAL A 160 -1.50 15.30 -8.16
C VAL A 160 -1.62 13.79 -8.04
N ASP A 161 -2.53 13.21 -8.82
CA ASP A 161 -2.55 11.80 -9.15
C ASP A 161 -2.08 11.67 -10.62
N ILE A 162 -0.82 11.27 -10.79
CA ILE A 162 -0.19 11.17 -12.12
C ILE A 162 -0.94 10.19 -13.01
N GLU A 163 -1.44 9.10 -12.44
CA GLU A 163 -2.15 8.05 -13.17
C GLU A 163 -3.53 8.53 -13.64
N SER A 164 -4.26 9.26 -12.80
CA SER A 164 -5.52 9.90 -13.19
C SER A 164 -5.31 11.01 -14.22
N GLU A 165 -4.24 11.79 -14.11
CA GLU A 165 -3.90 12.81 -15.10
C GLU A 165 -3.55 12.17 -16.44
N TYR A 166 -2.76 11.07 -16.47
CA TYR A 166 -2.48 10.29 -17.68
C TYR A 166 -3.78 9.84 -18.38
N TYR A 167 -4.72 9.27 -17.62
CA TYR A 167 -5.98 8.83 -18.18
C TYR A 167 -6.83 9.98 -18.73
N SER A 168 -6.79 11.15 -18.06
CA SER A 168 -7.45 12.36 -18.57
C SER A 168 -6.91 12.76 -19.96
N TRP A 169 -5.59 12.67 -20.18
CA TRP A 169 -4.98 12.94 -21.47
C TRP A 169 -5.31 11.86 -22.51
N LEU A 170 -5.32 10.60 -22.10
CA LEU A 170 -5.73 9.48 -22.96
C LEU A 170 -7.17 9.65 -23.46
N LYS A 171 -8.09 10.11 -22.61
CA LYS A 171 -9.48 10.43 -22.97
C LYS A 171 -9.56 11.59 -23.96
N LYS A 172 -8.76 12.64 -23.79
CA LYS A 172 -8.69 13.75 -24.76
C LYS A 172 -8.25 13.28 -26.15
N LEU A 173 -7.23 12.41 -26.21
CA LEU A 173 -6.78 11.78 -27.45
C LEU A 173 -7.90 10.98 -28.12
N TYR A 174 -8.59 10.14 -27.36
CA TYR A 174 -9.72 9.35 -27.85
C TYR A 174 -10.85 10.23 -28.39
N LYS A 175 -11.26 11.26 -27.65
CA LYS A 175 -12.34 12.18 -28.03
C LYS A 175 -11.95 13.15 -29.14
N ARG A 176 -10.69 13.16 -29.55
CA ARG A 176 -10.10 14.14 -30.49
C ARG A 176 -10.31 15.58 -30.02
N ASP A 177 -10.32 15.75 -28.70
CA ASP A 177 -10.34 17.07 -28.08
C ASP A 177 -8.98 17.76 -28.30
N LYS A 178 -8.92 19.07 -28.02
CA LYS A 178 -7.67 19.82 -28.08
C LYS A 178 -6.65 19.17 -27.14
N CYS A 179 -5.72 18.43 -27.75
CA CYS A 179 -4.65 17.71 -27.05
C CYS A 179 -3.32 18.00 -27.76
N GLU A 180 -2.25 18.12 -26.99
CA GLU A 180 -0.91 18.41 -27.52
C GLU A 180 -0.22 17.13 -28.05
N TYR A 181 -0.72 15.96 -27.68
CA TYR A 181 -0.28 14.67 -28.22
C TYR A 181 -1.10 14.28 -29.46
N THR A 182 -0.44 13.64 -30.39
CA THR A 182 -1.05 13.14 -31.64
C THR A 182 -1.33 11.65 -31.62
N SER A 183 -0.79 10.94 -30.61
CA SER A 183 -1.01 9.49 -30.41
C SER A 183 -0.79 9.09 -28.97
N PRO A 184 -1.42 7.98 -28.51
CA PRO A 184 -1.16 7.43 -27.17
C PRO A 184 0.29 7.00 -26.98
N VAL A 185 0.99 6.57 -28.05
CA VAL A 185 2.41 6.15 -27.99
C VAL A 185 3.32 7.26 -27.46
N LEU A 186 3.08 8.51 -27.87
CA LEU A 186 3.87 9.66 -27.39
C LEU A 186 3.59 9.97 -25.92
N LEU A 187 2.33 9.89 -25.49
CA LEU A 187 1.94 10.07 -24.10
C LEU A 187 2.51 8.94 -23.23
N ASP A 188 2.46 7.70 -23.70
CA ASP A 188 3.05 6.54 -23.05
C ASP A 188 4.55 6.67 -22.82
N LYS A 189 5.26 7.23 -23.83
CA LYS A 189 6.69 7.47 -23.72
C LYS A 189 7.00 8.40 -22.55
N ASP A 190 6.24 9.48 -22.40
CA ASP A 190 6.43 10.42 -21.29
C ASP A 190 6.07 9.78 -19.95
N LEU A 191 5.00 8.98 -19.89
CA LEU A 191 4.64 8.23 -18.69
C LEU A 191 5.73 7.25 -18.26
N GLU A 192 6.32 6.50 -19.21
CA GLU A 192 7.41 5.55 -18.91
C GLU A 192 8.68 6.26 -18.43
N MET A 193 9.00 7.45 -18.96
CA MET A 193 10.10 8.26 -18.45
C MET A 193 9.84 8.73 -17.01
N ILE A 194 8.63 9.23 -16.74
CA ILE A 194 8.23 9.64 -15.37
C ILE A 194 8.32 8.46 -14.42
N LYS A 195 7.81 7.28 -14.80
CA LYS A 195 7.90 6.04 -14.05
C LYS A 195 9.36 5.66 -13.74
N ALA A 196 10.25 5.73 -14.71
CA ALA A 196 11.66 5.42 -14.52
C ALA A 196 12.34 6.34 -13.49
N TYR A 197 12.05 7.65 -13.55
CA TYR A 197 12.54 8.61 -12.56
C TYR A 197 11.91 8.40 -11.19
N LEU A 198 10.62 8.10 -11.11
CA LEU A 198 9.94 7.77 -9.86
C LEU A 198 10.56 6.54 -9.18
N ILE A 199 10.79 5.47 -9.94
CA ILE A 199 11.45 4.25 -9.44
C ILE A 199 12.84 4.58 -8.90
N THR A 200 13.63 5.34 -9.66
CA THR A 200 14.98 5.75 -9.23
C THR A 200 14.93 6.57 -7.94
N TYR A 201 14.00 7.51 -7.85
CA TYR A 201 13.78 8.32 -6.67
C TYR A 201 13.41 7.47 -5.44
N LEU A 202 12.43 6.57 -5.58
CA LEU A 202 11.97 5.71 -4.50
C LEU A 202 13.06 4.74 -4.01
N LYS A 203 13.91 4.22 -4.91
CA LYS A 203 15.09 3.43 -4.54
C LYS A 203 16.05 4.24 -3.65
N ILE A 204 16.33 5.49 -4.00
CA ILE A 204 17.16 6.38 -3.17
C ILE A 204 16.51 6.63 -1.81
N VAL A 205 15.19 6.88 -1.78
CA VAL A 205 14.45 7.08 -0.53
C VAL A 205 14.54 5.83 0.34
N GLN A 206 14.27 4.66 -0.22
CA GLN A 206 14.33 3.39 0.51
C GLN A 206 15.75 3.13 1.06
N GLN A 207 16.80 3.27 0.26
CA GLN A 207 18.18 3.09 0.70
C GLN A 207 18.60 4.03 1.84
N LYS A 208 18.10 5.28 1.84
CA LYS A 208 18.48 6.29 2.83
C LYS A 208 17.67 6.23 4.12
N HIS A 209 16.42 5.83 4.06
CA HIS A 209 15.46 6.00 5.14
C HIS A 209 14.93 4.68 5.70
N PHE A 210 14.98 3.58 4.94
CA PHE A 210 14.45 2.30 5.38
C PHE A 210 15.35 1.67 6.45
N GLN A 211 14.80 1.48 7.64
CA GLN A 211 15.45 0.84 8.79
C GLN A 211 14.39 0.09 9.60
N PRO A 212 14.74 -1.01 10.30
CA PRO A 212 13.80 -1.77 11.14
C PRO A 212 13.10 -0.93 12.21
N GLU A 213 13.77 0.11 12.70
CA GLU A 213 13.27 1.05 13.71
C GLU A 213 12.11 1.94 13.23
N LEU A 214 11.84 1.96 11.92
CA LEU A 214 10.66 2.63 11.35
C LEU A 214 9.35 1.95 11.75
N LYS A 215 9.39 0.67 12.15
CA LYS A 215 8.19 -0.02 12.62
C LYS A 215 7.58 0.73 13.80
N LYS A 216 6.31 1.09 13.68
CA LYS A 216 5.55 1.77 14.75
C LYS A 216 4.69 0.75 15.49
N GLU A 217 4.92 0.61 16.77
CA GLU A 217 4.18 -0.35 17.60
C GLU A 217 2.68 -0.03 17.64
N CYS A 218 2.29 1.24 17.67
CA CYS A 218 0.88 1.64 17.65
C CYS A 218 0.15 1.22 16.36
N ILE A 219 0.85 1.22 15.21
CA ILE A 219 0.29 0.72 13.94
C ILE A 219 0.19 -0.81 13.99
N TYR A 220 1.22 -1.50 14.52
CA TYR A 220 1.18 -2.95 14.68
C TYR A 220 0.00 -3.39 15.56
N GLN A 221 -0.18 -2.75 16.71
CA GLN A 221 -1.32 -2.99 17.60
C GLN A 221 -2.66 -2.74 16.91
N THR A 222 -2.74 -1.72 16.04
CA THR A 222 -3.95 -1.46 15.24
C THR A 222 -4.21 -2.54 14.20
N ILE A 223 -3.17 -3.05 13.53
CA ILE A 223 -3.29 -4.17 12.59
C ILE A 223 -3.84 -5.42 13.30
N CYS A 224 -3.38 -5.66 14.53
CA CYS A 224 -3.71 -6.83 15.34
C CYS A 224 -4.94 -6.66 16.26
N GLU A 225 -5.59 -5.48 16.26
CA GLU A 225 -6.69 -5.23 17.21
C GLU A 225 -7.88 -6.19 17.01
N PRO A 226 -8.61 -6.53 18.06
CA PRO A 226 -9.84 -7.30 18.00
C PRO A 226 -10.89 -6.65 17.08
N PHE A 227 -11.79 -7.45 16.50
CA PHE A 227 -12.97 -6.93 15.82
C PHE A 227 -13.87 -6.18 16.82
N HIS A 228 -14.47 -5.10 16.34
CA HIS A 228 -15.46 -4.36 17.12
C HIS A 228 -16.84 -4.49 16.47
N ILE A 229 -17.84 -4.90 17.27
CA ILE A 229 -19.17 -5.17 16.75
C ILE A 229 -19.80 -3.97 16.01
N ASN A 230 -19.49 -2.74 16.46
CA ASN A 230 -19.99 -1.52 15.80
C ASN A 230 -19.34 -1.23 14.45
N ASP A 231 -18.25 -1.92 14.11
CA ASP A 231 -17.62 -1.82 12.80
C ASP A 231 -18.33 -2.72 11.77
N ILE A 232 -19.01 -3.79 12.23
CA ILE A 232 -19.60 -4.79 11.34
C ILE A 232 -20.91 -4.29 10.76
N ALA A 233 -21.05 -4.36 9.43
CA ALA A 233 -22.26 -4.00 8.69
C ALA A 233 -23.48 -4.77 9.23
N TYR A 234 -24.61 -4.11 9.30
CA TYR A 234 -25.83 -4.70 9.85
C TYR A 234 -26.26 -5.96 9.08
N GLY A 235 -26.08 -5.94 7.77
CA GLY A 235 -26.38 -7.09 6.90
C GLY A 235 -25.50 -8.33 7.14
N ASN A 236 -24.33 -8.16 7.80
CA ASN A 236 -23.35 -9.21 8.05
C ASN A 236 -23.25 -9.64 9.52
N ARG A 237 -24.23 -9.27 10.33
CA ARG A 237 -24.27 -9.64 11.76
C ARG A 237 -24.37 -11.16 11.97
N LYS A 238 -25.04 -11.85 11.06
CA LYS A 238 -25.19 -13.31 11.13
C LYS A 238 -23.85 -14.01 10.94
N GLU A 239 -23.07 -13.61 9.93
CA GLU A 239 -21.73 -14.14 9.69
C GLU A 239 -20.79 -13.86 10.89
N PHE A 240 -20.93 -12.69 11.50
CA PHE A 240 -20.18 -12.36 12.70
C PHE A 240 -20.58 -13.22 13.91
N ASP A 241 -21.86 -13.50 14.11
CA ASP A 241 -22.35 -14.40 15.17
C ASP A 241 -21.85 -15.83 14.95
N GLU A 242 -21.84 -16.33 13.73
CA GLU A 242 -21.31 -17.65 13.35
C GLU A 242 -19.79 -17.74 13.65
N PHE A 243 -19.02 -16.70 13.25
CA PHE A 243 -17.61 -16.59 13.61
C PHE A 243 -17.38 -16.59 15.13
N LEU A 244 -18.11 -15.79 15.90
CA LEU A 244 -17.98 -15.75 17.36
C LEU A 244 -18.28 -17.11 17.99
N THR A 245 -19.33 -17.78 17.54
CA THR A 245 -19.71 -19.11 18.04
C THR A 245 -18.56 -20.09 17.85
N ALA A 246 -18.02 -20.18 16.66
CA ALA A 246 -16.92 -21.10 16.35
C ALA A 246 -15.64 -20.73 17.14
N ARG A 247 -15.35 -19.44 17.30
CA ARG A 247 -14.19 -18.98 18.05
C ARG A 247 -14.31 -19.30 19.54
N PHE A 248 -15.48 -19.16 20.14
CA PHE A 248 -15.72 -19.58 21.52
C PHE A 248 -15.54 -21.09 21.69
N GLU A 249 -16.09 -21.89 20.78
CA GLU A 249 -15.89 -23.36 20.81
C GLU A 249 -14.41 -23.70 20.71
N TYR A 250 -13.69 -23.13 19.73
CA TYR A 250 -12.26 -23.37 19.53
C TYR A 250 -11.44 -23.05 20.78
N LEU A 251 -11.52 -21.84 21.31
CA LEU A 251 -10.70 -21.41 22.46
C LEU A 251 -11.09 -22.09 23.78
N THR A 252 -12.26 -22.69 23.88
CA THR A 252 -12.69 -23.39 25.08
C THR A 252 -12.48 -24.90 25.04
N THR A 253 -12.37 -25.50 23.85
CA THR A 253 -12.26 -26.96 23.67
C THR A 253 -10.88 -27.43 23.25
N GLU A 254 -10.11 -26.58 22.51
CA GLU A 254 -8.81 -26.97 22.00
C GLU A 254 -7.72 -27.09 23.07
N ASN A 255 -6.67 -27.81 22.71
CA ASN A 255 -5.53 -28.00 23.60
C ASN A 255 -4.69 -26.71 23.73
N GLU A 256 -3.93 -26.62 24.80
CA GLU A 256 -3.14 -25.42 25.14
C GLU A 256 -2.12 -25.05 24.07
N ALA A 257 -1.47 -26.04 23.45
CA ALA A 257 -0.44 -25.79 22.45
C ALA A 257 -0.99 -25.15 21.16
N GLU A 258 -2.21 -25.54 20.76
CA GLU A 258 -2.89 -24.96 19.58
C GLU A 258 -3.35 -23.54 19.84
N ILE A 259 -3.89 -23.29 21.03
CA ILE A 259 -4.27 -21.93 21.46
C ILE A 259 -3.04 -21.02 21.53
N ASP A 260 -1.92 -21.49 22.08
CA ASP A 260 -0.68 -20.72 22.15
C ASP A 260 -0.13 -20.44 20.76
N CYS A 261 -0.17 -21.39 19.83
CA CYS A 261 0.22 -21.21 18.45
C CYS A 261 -0.61 -20.10 17.76
N PHE A 262 -1.93 -20.13 17.94
CA PHE A 262 -2.83 -19.08 17.42
C PHE A 262 -2.52 -17.70 18.01
N LEU A 263 -2.30 -17.59 19.32
CA LEU A 263 -2.05 -16.31 19.99
C LEU A 263 -0.67 -15.72 19.67
N GLN A 264 0.35 -16.56 19.45
CA GLN A 264 1.73 -16.13 19.19
C GLN A 264 1.86 -15.25 17.94
N GLN A 265 1.01 -15.42 16.95
CA GLN A 265 1.02 -14.59 15.72
C GLN A 265 0.74 -13.11 16.01
N PHE A 266 0.09 -12.77 17.13
CA PHE A 266 -0.26 -11.40 17.50
C PHE A 266 0.76 -10.73 18.44
N GLY A 267 1.94 -11.32 18.64
CA GLY A 267 3.07 -10.74 19.36
C GLY A 267 2.99 -10.82 20.87
N GLN A 268 3.56 -9.83 21.58
CA GLN A 268 3.72 -9.87 23.04
C GLN A 268 2.39 -9.92 23.84
N SER A 269 1.29 -9.49 23.25
CA SER A 269 -0.03 -9.52 23.90
C SER A 269 -0.54 -10.94 24.17
N HIS A 270 0.03 -11.97 23.55
CA HIS A 270 -0.45 -13.36 23.67
C HIS A 270 -0.45 -13.89 25.11
N LEU A 271 0.51 -13.48 25.95
CA LEU A 271 0.58 -13.93 27.33
C LEU A 271 -0.59 -13.42 28.18
N SER A 272 -0.99 -12.16 28.00
CA SER A 272 -2.17 -11.61 28.70
C SER A 272 -3.45 -12.26 28.21
N TRP A 273 -3.58 -12.47 26.90
CA TRP A 273 -4.73 -13.14 26.32
C TRP A 273 -4.86 -14.61 26.73
N ARG A 274 -3.72 -15.31 26.90
CA ARG A 274 -3.73 -16.67 27.44
C ARG A 274 -4.33 -16.69 28.85
N SER A 275 -3.87 -15.79 29.73
CA SER A 275 -4.42 -15.65 31.09
C SER A 275 -5.90 -15.33 31.05
N ASP A 276 -6.37 -14.48 30.16
CA ASP A 276 -7.78 -14.13 30.01
C ASP A 276 -8.63 -15.34 29.56
N ILE A 277 -8.11 -16.18 28.65
CA ILE A 277 -8.79 -17.41 28.22
C ILE A 277 -8.91 -18.39 29.40
N ASP A 278 -7.85 -18.59 30.17
CA ASP A 278 -7.85 -19.50 31.31
C ASP A 278 -8.82 -19.05 32.40
N LEU A 279 -8.82 -17.75 32.73
CA LEU A 279 -9.78 -17.15 33.65
C LEU A 279 -11.23 -17.33 33.15
N TYR A 280 -11.43 -17.18 31.83
CA TYR A 280 -12.74 -17.35 31.23
C TYR A 280 -13.19 -18.82 31.24
N LYS A 281 -12.29 -19.79 30.96
CA LYS A 281 -12.55 -21.23 31.09
C LYS A 281 -12.93 -21.60 32.53
N ASP A 282 -12.23 -21.05 33.50
CA ASP A 282 -12.52 -21.31 34.92
C ASP A 282 -13.87 -20.72 35.34
N SER A 283 -14.19 -19.50 34.89
CA SER A 283 -15.50 -18.87 35.15
C SER A 283 -16.68 -19.65 34.57
N ILE A 284 -16.46 -20.32 33.43
CA ILE A 284 -17.47 -21.22 32.83
C ILE A 284 -17.62 -22.51 33.63
N ARG A 285 -16.52 -23.05 34.18
CA ARG A 285 -16.53 -24.28 34.97
C ARG A 285 -17.24 -24.10 36.34
N ASP A 286 -17.12 -22.92 36.94
CA ASP A 286 -17.70 -22.60 38.23
C ASP A 286 -19.21 -22.29 38.19
N GLN A 287 -19.72 -21.85 37.03
CA GLN A 287 -21.15 -21.68 36.83
C GLN A 287 -21.75 -23.06 36.50
N ASN A 288 -22.76 -23.48 37.23
CA ASN A 288 -23.45 -24.76 37.06
C ASN A 288 -23.57 -25.16 35.59
N LYS A 289 -23.18 -26.38 35.24
CA LYS A 289 -22.99 -26.91 33.88
C LYS A 289 -24.10 -26.58 32.86
N GLN A 290 -25.30 -26.26 33.29
CA GLN A 290 -26.44 -25.90 32.43
C GLN A 290 -26.37 -24.46 31.90
N ASP A 291 -25.79 -23.51 32.69
CA ASP A 291 -25.68 -22.11 32.29
C ASP A 291 -24.35 -21.81 31.54
N ALA A 292 -23.34 -22.66 31.73
CA ALA A 292 -22.01 -22.50 31.12
C ALA A 292 -21.99 -22.73 29.60
N LEU A 293 -22.96 -23.48 29.09
CA LEU A 293 -23.12 -23.80 27.66
C LEU A 293 -24.05 -22.85 26.89
N ASP A 294 -24.53 -21.78 27.53
CA ASP A 294 -25.37 -20.79 26.83
C ASP A 294 -24.50 -19.79 26.07
N LEU A 295 -23.85 -20.31 25.00
CA LEU A 295 -23.06 -19.52 24.07
C LEU A 295 -23.85 -18.32 23.52
N SER A 296 -25.16 -18.47 23.39
CA SER A 296 -26.06 -17.41 22.92
C SER A 296 -26.09 -16.20 23.87
N LYS A 297 -25.95 -16.42 25.20
CA LYS A 297 -25.87 -15.32 26.17
C LYS A 297 -24.55 -14.57 26.06
N HIS A 298 -23.43 -15.26 25.77
CA HIS A 298 -22.12 -14.63 25.59
C HIS A 298 -22.07 -13.84 24.29
N ILE A 299 -22.53 -14.41 23.19
CA ILE A 299 -22.66 -13.71 21.90
C ILE A 299 -23.53 -12.46 22.05
N LYS A 300 -24.66 -12.57 22.78
CA LYS A 300 -25.52 -11.43 23.04
C LYS A 300 -24.83 -10.33 23.86
N LYS A 301 -23.99 -10.67 24.85
CA LYS A 301 -23.18 -9.70 25.60
C LYS A 301 -22.20 -8.96 24.68
N VAL A 302 -21.53 -9.67 23.75
CA VAL A 302 -20.63 -9.06 22.75
C VAL A 302 -21.43 -8.12 21.86
N ASN A 303 -22.56 -8.58 21.32
CA ASN A 303 -23.43 -7.80 20.43
C ASN A 303 -24.04 -6.57 21.12
N ASP A 304 -24.37 -6.66 22.39
CA ASP A 304 -24.90 -5.55 23.19
C ASP A 304 -23.81 -4.58 23.68
N ASN A 305 -22.52 -4.88 23.41
CA ASN A 305 -21.37 -4.12 23.91
C ASN A 305 -21.37 -3.99 25.47
N LYS A 306 -21.93 -4.98 26.17
CA LYS A 306 -22.18 -4.97 27.62
C LYS A 306 -21.38 -6.01 28.40
N GLY A 307 -20.49 -6.75 27.72
CA GLY A 307 -19.76 -7.84 28.34
C GLY A 307 -18.25 -7.68 28.29
N ASP A 308 -17.59 -8.08 29.37
CA ASP A 308 -16.14 -8.26 29.46
C ASP A 308 -15.72 -9.56 28.75
N VAL A 309 -15.87 -9.60 27.41
CA VAL A 309 -15.37 -10.71 26.62
C VAL A 309 -13.91 -10.40 26.27
N PRO A 310 -12.96 -11.28 26.61
CA PRO A 310 -11.56 -11.07 26.25
C PRO A 310 -11.38 -10.83 24.76
N GLY A 311 -10.53 -9.86 24.41
CA GLY A 311 -10.29 -9.47 23.01
C GLY A 311 -9.79 -10.62 22.14
N CYS A 312 -9.12 -11.63 22.72
CA CYS A 312 -8.65 -12.82 21.99
C CYS A 312 -9.75 -13.59 21.25
N PHE A 313 -11.00 -13.55 21.73
CA PHE A 313 -12.13 -14.15 21.03
C PHE A 313 -12.54 -13.40 19.76
N LEU A 314 -12.06 -12.18 19.60
CA LEU A 314 -12.42 -11.26 18.53
C LEU A 314 -11.25 -11.01 17.54
N LEU A 315 -10.16 -11.79 17.64
CA LEU A 315 -9.02 -11.64 16.75
C LEU A 315 -9.33 -12.17 15.35
N PRO A 316 -8.78 -11.57 14.28
CA PRO A 316 -8.90 -12.12 12.92
C PRO A 316 -8.18 -13.47 12.81
N ASP A 317 -8.67 -14.35 11.92
CA ASP A 317 -8.00 -15.62 11.63
C ASP A 317 -6.75 -15.43 10.78
N GLN A 318 -6.86 -14.60 9.74
CA GLN A 318 -5.76 -14.25 8.85
C GLN A 318 -5.73 -12.76 8.60
N ILE A 319 -4.52 -12.22 8.40
CA ILE A 319 -4.31 -10.81 8.06
C ILE A 319 -3.54 -10.73 6.74
N LEU A 320 -4.14 -10.07 5.75
CA LEU A 320 -3.50 -9.77 4.47
C LEU A 320 -3.13 -8.30 4.42
N LEU A 321 -1.82 -8.00 4.33
CA LEU A 321 -1.31 -6.68 4.00
C LEU A 321 -1.34 -6.51 2.47
N LEU A 322 -2.35 -5.85 1.94
CA LEU A 322 -2.47 -5.54 0.52
C LEU A 322 -1.77 -4.22 0.23
N ASN A 323 -0.54 -4.31 -0.24
CA ASN A 323 0.36 -3.19 -0.42
C ASN A 323 0.30 -2.63 -1.85
N PHE A 324 -0.12 -1.36 -1.97
CA PHE A 324 -0.15 -0.59 -3.21
C PHE A 324 1.14 0.23 -3.41
N ASN A 325 2.00 0.33 -2.37
CA ASN A 325 3.29 0.99 -2.46
C ASN A 325 4.33 0.07 -3.10
N TYR A 326 5.30 0.66 -3.74
CA TYR A 326 6.45 -0.07 -4.31
C TYR A 326 7.56 -0.33 -3.27
N THR A 327 7.51 0.37 -2.14
CA THR A 327 8.47 0.30 -1.03
C THR A 327 8.20 -0.89 -0.11
N SER A 328 9.22 -1.29 0.65
CA SER A 328 9.14 -2.42 1.59
C SER A 328 8.67 -2.03 3.00
N THR A 329 8.04 -0.85 3.19
CA THR A 329 7.62 -0.39 4.52
C THR A 329 6.62 -1.34 5.17
N ALA A 330 5.71 -1.92 4.39
CA ALA A 330 4.72 -2.88 4.85
C ALA A 330 5.36 -4.19 5.35
N ASP A 331 6.52 -4.60 4.80
CA ASP A 331 7.23 -5.82 5.19
C ASP A 331 7.71 -5.80 6.64
N LEU A 332 7.88 -4.61 7.23
CA LEU A 332 8.22 -4.45 8.65
C LEU A 332 7.17 -5.03 9.60
N TYR A 333 5.95 -5.24 9.13
CA TYR A 333 4.82 -5.73 9.91
C TYR A 333 4.56 -7.23 9.76
N VAL A 334 5.27 -7.88 8.84
CA VAL A 334 5.22 -9.33 8.66
C VAL A 334 6.30 -9.98 9.51
N THR A 335 5.91 -10.75 10.52
CA THR A 335 6.85 -11.48 11.38
C THR A 335 7.02 -12.91 10.89
N LYS A 336 8.25 -13.44 10.96
CA LYS A 336 8.49 -14.86 10.62
C LYS A 336 7.69 -15.77 11.54
N GLY A 337 6.84 -16.61 10.96
CA GLY A 337 5.99 -17.55 11.68
C GLY A 337 4.63 -17.01 12.07
N SER A 338 4.27 -15.77 11.68
CA SER A 338 2.89 -15.30 11.72
C SER A 338 2.15 -15.69 10.45
N ASP A 339 0.84 -15.81 10.54
CA ASP A 339 -0.07 -16.02 9.40
C ASP A 339 -0.44 -14.70 8.70
N PHE A 340 0.41 -13.68 8.88
CA PHE A 340 0.31 -12.43 8.15
C PHE A 340 0.90 -12.63 6.76
N GLU A 341 0.08 -12.44 5.77
CA GLU A 341 0.50 -12.43 4.38
C GLU A 341 0.70 -11.01 3.88
N ILE A 342 1.65 -10.83 2.96
CA ILE A 342 1.78 -9.59 2.20
C ILE A 342 1.58 -9.86 0.71
N ASN A 343 0.87 -8.94 0.07
CA ASN A 343 0.66 -8.95 -1.37
C ASN A 343 0.98 -7.56 -1.93
N HIS A 344 2.11 -7.43 -2.61
CA HIS A 344 2.52 -6.23 -3.32
C HIS A 344 1.81 -6.18 -4.67
N ILE A 345 0.57 -5.74 -4.66
CA ILE A 345 -0.34 -5.81 -5.83
C ILE A 345 0.13 -4.95 -7.02
N HIS A 346 0.87 -3.88 -6.76
CA HIS A 346 1.44 -3.00 -7.78
C HIS A 346 2.92 -3.26 -8.07
N GLY A 347 3.47 -4.38 -7.57
CA GLY A 347 4.88 -4.70 -7.74
C GLY A 347 5.78 -4.13 -6.65
N GLU A 348 7.07 -4.41 -6.75
CA GLU A 348 8.08 -4.09 -5.75
C GLU A 348 9.33 -3.50 -6.39
N LEU A 349 10.01 -2.59 -5.70
CA LEU A 349 11.32 -2.12 -6.09
C LEU A 349 12.32 -3.30 -6.09
N ASP A 350 13.19 -3.34 -7.11
CA ASP A 350 14.27 -4.33 -7.26
C ASP A 350 13.81 -5.80 -7.31
N ASN A 351 12.57 -6.06 -7.72
CA ASN A 351 12.03 -7.41 -7.90
C ASN A 351 11.53 -7.65 -9.33
N ASP A 352 12.36 -8.25 -10.17
CA ASP A 352 12.02 -8.56 -11.56
C ASP A 352 10.87 -9.57 -11.70
N LYS A 353 10.59 -10.36 -10.65
CA LYS A 353 9.47 -11.33 -10.64
C LYS A 353 8.14 -10.68 -10.27
N ASN A 354 8.18 -9.49 -9.69
CA ASN A 354 7.02 -8.70 -9.35
C ASN A 354 7.22 -7.26 -9.89
N PRO A 355 7.14 -7.07 -11.22
CA PRO A 355 7.42 -5.80 -11.87
C PRO A 355 6.43 -4.72 -11.44
N ILE A 356 6.90 -3.47 -11.41
CA ILE A 356 6.06 -2.33 -11.05
C ILE A 356 4.97 -2.09 -12.09
N ILE A 357 3.73 -2.11 -11.61
CA ILE A 357 2.53 -1.75 -12.37
C ILE A 357 2.21 -0.29 -12.08
N PHE A 358 2.33 0.56 -13.11
CA PHE A 358 2.05 1.98 -13.06
C PHE A 358 1.15 2.36 -14.23
N GLY A 359 -0.02 2.96 -13.97
CA GLY A 359 -1.01 3.26 -14.99
C GLY A 359 -2.39 3.48 -14.37
N TYR A 360 -3.45 3.35 -15.15
CA TYR A 360 -4.82 3.62 -14.73
C TYR A 360 -5.66 2.34 -14.72
N GLY A 361 -6.56 2.17 -13.75
CA GLY A 361 -7.33 0.95 -13.55
C GLY A 361 -8.81 1.20 -13.22
N ASP A 362 -9.57 1.84 -14.12
CA ASP A 362 -11.03 2.00 -13.98
C ASP A 362 -11.75 1.45 -15.22
N GLU A 363 -12.05 0.15 -15.19
CA GLU A 363 -12.85 -0.52 -16.22
C GLU A 363 -14.36 -0.22 -16.09
N LEU A 364 -14.76 0.40 -15.00
CA LEU A 364 -16.16 0.81 -14.75
C LEU A 364 -16.49 2.12 -15.46
N ASP A 365 -15.47 2.92 -15.84
CA ASP A 365 -15.63 4.15 -16.62
C ASP A 365 -16.18 3.84 -18.02
N ASP A 366 -17.18 4.59 -18.45
CA ASP A 366 -17.77 4.42 -19.78
C ASP A 366 -16.80 4.80 -20.90
N ASP A 367 -15.92 5.81 -20.69
CA ASP A 367 -14.86 6.15 -21.65
C ASP A 367 -13.89 4.98 -21.84
N TYR A 368 -13.56 4.21 -20.78
CA TYR A 368 -12.76 2.99 -20.92
C TYR A 368 -13.41 1.97 -21.86
N LYS A 369 -14.72 1.73 -21.69
CA LYS A 369 -15.47 0.77 -22.51
C LYS A 369 -15.46 1.19 -24.00
N GLU A 370 -15.54 2.47 -24.27
CA GLU A 370 -15.49 2.99 -25.63
C GLU A 370 -14.06 2.93 -26.22
N ILE A 371 -13.03 3.25 -25.42
CA ILE A 371 -11.62 3.10 -25.81
C ILE A 371 -11.32 1.64 -26.15
N ALA A 372 -11.76 0.67 -25.33
CA ALA A 372 -11.54 -0.74 -25.59
C ALA A 372 -12.16 -1.23 -26.91
N LYS A 373 -13.25 -0.59 -27.39
CA LYS A 373 -13.89 -0.90 -28.68
C LYS A 373 -13.09 -0.42 -29.89
N LEU A 374 -12.12 0.48 -29.72
CA LEU A 374 -11.28 0.95 -30.82
C LEU A 374 -10.43 -0.16 -31.46
N ASN A 375 -10.22 -1.26 -30.74
CA ASN A 375 -9.32 -2.34 -31.15
C ASN A 375 -7.89 -1.84 -31.44
N ASP A 376 -7.44 -0.86 -30.65
CA ASP A 376 -6.11 -0.26 -30.70
C ASP A 376 -5.40 -0.48 -29.36
N ASN A 377 -4.40 -1.35 -29.35
CA ASN A 377 -3.69 -1.76 -28.15
C ASN A 377 -2.84 -0.66 -27.52
N ASP A 378 -2.49 0.38 -28.28
CA ASP A 378 -1.72 1.50 -27.75
C ASP A 378 -2.51 2.27 -26.68
N TYR A 379 -3.84 2.31 -26.76
CA TYR A 379 -4.69 2.88 -25.72
C TYR A 379 -4.81 2.03 -24.45
N LEU A 380 -4.48 0.73 -24.52
CA LEU A 380 -4.65 -0.23 -23.42
C LEU A 380 -3.34 -0.59 -22.72
N LYS A 381 -2.20 -0.10 -23.23
CA LYS A 381 -0.86 -0.50 -22.78
C LYS A 381 -0.61 -0.29 -21.28
N ASN A 382 -1.09 0.82 -20.72
CA ASN A 382 -0.87 1.20 -19.33
C ASN A 382 -2.15 1.08 -18.48
N ILE A 383 -3.01 0.10 -18.81
CA ILE A 383 -4.19 -0.22 -18.01
C ILE A 383 -3.81 -1.26 -16.95
N LYS A 384 -3.92 -0.90 -15.66
CA LYS A 384 -3.51 -1.73 -14.51
C LYS A 384 -4.20 -3.09 -14.48
N SER A 385 -5.51 -3.15 -14.73
CA SER A 385 -6.29 -4.38 -14.67
C SER A 385 -5.81 -5.44 -15.66
N ILE A 386 -5.33 -5.03 -16.84
CA ILE A 386 -4.70 -5.94 -17.80
C ILE A 386 -3.34 -6.41 -17.26
N ARG A 387 -2.57 -5.51 -16.68
CA ARG A 387 -1.23 -5.79 -16.17
C ARG A 387 -1.20 -6.63 -14.90
N TYR A 388 -2.30 -6.71 -14.14
CA TYR A 388 -2.43 -7.66 -13.03
C TYR A 388 -2.28 -9.12 -13.43
N LEU A 389 -2.36 -9.43 -14.74
CA LEU A 389 -2.10 -10.78 -15.27
C LEU A 389 -0.61 -11.10 -15.45
N GLU A 390 0.30 -10.13 -15.26
CA GLU A 390 1.75 -10.35 -15.34
C GLU A 390 2.29 -11.17 -14.15
N THR A 391 1.53 -11.22 -13.03
CA THR A 391 1.87 -11.98 -11.83
C THR A 391 0.64 -12.76 -11.32
N ASP A 392 0.82 -13.57 -10.29
CA ASP A 392 -0.30 -14.26 -9.62
C ASP A 392 -0.91 -13.45 -8.45
N ASN A 393 -0.43 -12.24 -8.18
CA ASN A 393 -0.83 -11.42 -7.05
C ASN A 393 -2.34 -11.16 -7.00
N TYR A 394 -2.94 -10.82 -8.14
CA TYR A 394 -4.39 -10.58 -8.22
C TYR A 394 -5.19 -11.87 -7.99
N ARG A 395 -4.71 -13.01 -8.51
CA ARG A 395 -5.34 -14.31 -8.29
C ARG A 395 -5.26 -14.76 -6.83
N ARG A 396 -4.13 -14.52 -6.18
CA ARG A 396 -3.96 -14.76 -4.73
C ARG A 396 -4.93 -13.90 -3.92
N LEU A 397 -5.10 -12.62 -4.28
CA LEU A 397 -6.08 -11.74 -3.66
C LEU A 397 -7.50 -12.29 -3.82
N LEU A 398 -7.90 -12.70 -5.03
CA LEU A 398 -9.23 -13.30 -5.25
C LEU A 398 -9.43 -14.56 -4.40
N SER A 399 -8.43 -15.42 -4.32
CA SER A 399 -8.48 -16.62 -3.47
C SER A 399 -8.67 -16.25 -2.00
N PHE A 400 -8.01 -15.19 -1.51
CA PHE A 400 -8.14 -14.75 -0.14
C PHE A 400 -9.54 -14.18 0.18
N ILE A 401 -10.09 -13.33 -0.69
CA ILE A 401 -11.42 -12.72 -0.45
C ILE A 401 -12.57 -13.71 -0.62
N ASP A 402 -12.38 -14.78 -1.42
CA ASP A 402 -13.35 -15.86 -1.57
C ASP A 402 -13.32 -16.85 -0.40
N SER A 403 -12.21 -16.90 0.37
CA SER A 403 -12.00 -17.93 1.40
C SER A 403 -12.88 -17.76 2.64
N ALA A 404 -13.16 -16.52 3.07
CA ALA A 404 -13.91 -16.22 4.29
C ALA A 404 -14.45 -14.78 4.30
N PRO A 405 -15.42 -14.45 5.19
CA PRO A 405 -15.77 -13.08 5.51
C PRO A 405 -14.53 -12.26 5.94
N PHE A 406 -14.47 -10.99 5.54
CA PHE A 406 -13.32 -10.13 5.86
C PHE A 406 -13.70 -8.69 6.15
N GLN A 407 -12.95 -8.08 7.07
CA GLN A 407 -12.96 -6.66 7.33
C GLN A 407 -11.81 -5.98 6.56
N ILE A 408 -12.05 -4.79 6.04
CA ILE A 408 -11.02 -3.95 5.41
C ILE A 408 -10.62 -2.82 6.34
N TYR A 409 -9.33 -2.64 6.57
CA TYR A 409 -8.72 -1.46 7.16
C TYR A 409 -8.01 -0.66 6.06
N ILE A 410 -8.30 0.64 5.94
CA ILE A 410 -7.63 1.53 5.00
C ILE A 410 -6.57 2.32 5.76
N MET A 411 -5.31 1.98 5.55
CA MET A 411 -4.15 2.60 6.20
C MET A 411 -3.28 3.34 5.17
N GLY A 412 -3.57 4.63 4.98
CA GLY A 412 -2.80 5.49 4.09
C GLY A 412 -3.10 5.36 2.60
N HIS A 413 -4.08 4.55 2.19
CA HIS A 413 -4.53 4.47 0.81
C HIS A 413 -5.57 5.57 0.52
N SER A 414 -5.38 6.30 -0.59
CA SER A 414 -6.26 7.43 -0.95
C SER A 414 -7.62 7.01 -1.50
N CYS A 415 -7.77 5.76 -1.93
CA CYS A 415 -8.94 5.21 -2.62
C CYS A 415 -9.32 6.00 -3.89
N GLY A 416 -8.31 6.47 -4.63
CA GLY A 416 -8.48 7.17 -5.90
C GLY A 416 -9.02 6.29 -7.01
N ASN A 417 -9.51 6.93 -8.07
CA ASN A 417 -10.13 6.22 -9.21
C ASN A 417 -9.11 5.41 -10.04
N SER A 418 -7.81 5.68 -9.89
CA SER A 418 -6.76 4.91 -10.56
C SER A 418 -6.72 3.42 -10.17
N ASP A 419 -7.40 3.06 -9.06
CA ASP A 419 -7.50 1.70 -8.53
C ASP A 419 -8.95 1.21 -8.43
N ARG A 420 -9.89 1.91 -9.07
CA ARG A 420 -11.33 1.71 -8.89
C ARG A 420 -11.79 0.29 -9.18
N THR A 421 -11.30 -0.36 -10.23
CA THR A 421 -11.68 -1.74 -10.55
C THR A 421 -11.35 -2.71 -9.42
N LEU A 422 -10.15 -2.62 -8.86
CA LEU A 422 -9.71 -3.47 -7.75
C LEU A 422 -10.47 -3.13 -6.46
N LEU A 423 -10.60 -1.84 -6.13
CA LEU A 423 -11.29 -1.40 -4.92
C LEU A 423 -12.78 -1.74 -4.95
N ASN A 424 -13.44 -1.63 -6.11
CA ASN A 424 -14.84 -2.05 -6.27
C ASN A 424 -14.98 -3.56 -6.03
N THR A 425 -14.07 -4.37 -6.58
CA THR A 425 -14.05 -5.82 -6.36
C THR A 425 -13.96 -6.16 -4.86
N LEU A 426 -13.17 -5.42 -4.09
CA LEU A 426 -13.04 -5.62 -2.64
C LEU A 426 -14.26 -5.09 -1.87
N PHE A 427 -14.68 -3.86 -2.16
CA PHE A 427 -15.67 -3.15 -1.36
C PHE A 427 -17.09 -3.70 -1.54
N GLU A 428 -17.44 -4.15 -2.74
CA GLU A 428 -18.74 -4.76 -3.04
C GLU A 428 -18.72 -6.29 -2.96
N HIS A 429 -17.58 -6.91 -2.58
CA HIS A 429 -17.52 -8.35 -2.43
C HIS A 429 -18.54 -8.88 -1.41
N LYS A 430 -19.15 -10.04 -1.69
CA LYS A 430 -20.15 -10.65 -0.79
C LYS A 430 -19.63 -10.89 0.64
N ASN A 431 -18.34 -11.24 0.76
CA ASN A 431 -17.67 -11.53 2.02
C ASN A 431 -17.13 -10.27 2.73
N CYS A 432 -17.23 -9.06 2.15
CA CYS A 432 -16.79 -7.83 2.81
C CYS A 432 -17.80 -7.42 3.89
N VAL A 433 -17.43 -7.52 5.16
CA VAL A 433 -18.32 -7.26 6.30
C VAL A 433 -18.18 -5.84 6.87
N SER A 434 -17.04 -5.17 6.66
CA SER A 434 -16.86 -3.77 7.05
C SER A 434 -15.64 -3.13 6.39
N ILE A 435 -15.63 -1.79 6.31
CA ILE A 435 -14.54 -0.98 5.77
C ILE A 435 -14.27 0.14 6.76
N LYS A 436 -13.13 0.08 7.44
CA LYS A 436 -12.72 1.05 8.47
C LYS A 436 -11.57 1.92 7.97
N PRO A 437 -11.81 3.21 7.69
CA PRO A 437 -10.76 4.14 7.30
C PRO A 437 -10.01 4.68 8.51
N PHE A 438 -8.66 4.70 8.42
CA PHE A 438 -7.78 5.43 9.32
C PHE A 438 -7.33 6.71 8.62
N TYR A 439 -7.72 7.87 9.18
CA TYR A 439 -7.52 9.16 8.54
C TYR A 439 -6.21 9.83 8.96
N TYR A 440 -5.79 10.82 8.18
CA TYR A 440 -4.69 11.71 8.55
C TYR A 440 -5.22 12.91 9.32
N GLN A 441 -4.67 13.15 10.51
CA GLN A 441 -4.95 14.35 11.31
C GLN A 441 -3.82 15.34 11.16
N LYS A 442 -4.15 16.60 10.83
CA LYS A 442 -3.18 17.69 10.69
C LYS A 442 -2.88 18.32 12.04
N ASP A 443 -1.78 19.09 12.10
CA ASP A 443 -1.36 19.78 13.32
C ASP A 443 -2.36 20.85 13.81
N ASP A 444 -3.18 21.39 12.90
CA ASP A 444 -4.26 22.36 13.22
C ASP A 444 -5.53 21.68 13.78
N GLY A 445 -5.51 20.36 13.94
CA GLY A 445 -6.64 19.56 14.43
C GLY A 445 -7.67 19.18 13.34
N SER A 446 -7.53 19.70 12.11
CA SER A 446 -8.35 19.24 10.98
C SER A 446 -7.91 17.86 10.51
N ASP A 447 -8.78 17.16 9.79
CA ASP A 447 -8.50 15.83 9.25
C ASP A 447 -9.02 15.68 7.82
N ASN A 448 -8.58 14.61 7.15
CA ASN A 448 -8.99 14.29 5.79
C ASN A 448 -10.09 13.21 5.71
N TYR A 449 -10.78 12.91 6.81
CA TYR A 449 -11.77 11.83 6.85
C TYR A 449 -12.85 11.98 5.75
N ILE A 450 -13.45 13.18 5.62
CA ILE A 450 -14.52 13.41 4.62
C ILE A 450 -13.98 13.24 3.20
N GLU A 451 -12.78 13.72 2.91
CA GLU A 451 -12.15 13.54 1.60
C GLU A 451 -11.96 12.05 1.29
N LEU A 452 -11.48 11.28 2.26
CA LEU A 452 -11.32 9.83 2.13
C LEU A 452 -12.65 9.13 1.89
N ILE A 453 -13.73 9.51 2.61
CA ILE A 453 -15.08 8.96 2.39
C ILE A 453 -15.61 9.31 0.99
N GLN A 454 -15.35 10.52 0.49
CA GLN A 454 -15.71 10.90 -0.87
C GLN A 454 -15.00 10.04 -1.91
N ASN A 455 -13.72 9.74 -1.70
CA ASN A 455 -12.97 8.84 -2.58
C ASN A 455 -13.50 7.40 -2.50
N ILE A 456 -13.72 6.87 -1.29
CA ILE A 456 -14.32 5.55 -1.08
C ILE A 456 -15.66 5.45 -1.82
N SER A 457 -16.50 6.49 -1.72
CA SER A 457 -17.83 6.47 -2.34
C SER A 457 -17.83 6.31 -3.86
N ARG A 458 -16.77 6.82 -4.54
CA ARG A 458 -16.61 6.68 -6.00
C ARG A 458 -16.28 5.25 -6.46
N ASN A 459 -15.85 4.41 -5.51
CA ASN A 459 -15.52 3.00 -5.76
C ASN A 459 -16.73 2.06 -5.57
N PHE A 460 -17.89 2.59 -5.21
CA PHE A 460 -19.13 1.82 -5.08
C PHE A 460 -20.08 2.09 -6.26
N ASN A 461 -20.76 1.04 -6.71
CA ASN A 461 -21.93 1.13 -7.57
C ASN A 461 -23.20 1.18 -6.71
N ASP A 462 -23.24 0.40 -5.61
CA ASP A 462 -24.36 0.39 -4.66
C ASP A 462 -24.06 1.29 -3.43
N MET A 463 -24.66 2.47 -3.42
CA MET A 463 -24.52 3.42 -2.32
C MET A 463 -25.20 2.98 -1.02
N ARG A 464 -26.04 1.95 -1.05
CA ARG A 464 -26.62 1.35 0.16
C ARG A 464 -25.56 0.47 0.83
N LEU A 465 -24.86 -0.37 0.08
CA LEU A 465 -23.73 -1.15 0.58
C LEU A 465 -22.64 -0.25 1.17
N MET A 466 -22.32 0.84 0.48
CA MET A 466 -21.34 1.82 0.98
C MET A 466 -21.74 2.31 2.38
N ARG A 467 -22.97 2.73 2.59
CA ARG A 467 -23.44 3.25 3.88
C ARG A 467 -23.56 2.20 4.98
N ASP A 468 -23.74 0.93 4.61
CA ASP A 468 -23.80 -0.17 5.57
C ASP A 468 -22.39 -0.63 5.98
N ARG A 469 -21.45 -0.73 5.01
CA ARG A 469 -20.11 -1.31 5.24
C ARG A 469 -19.08 -0.31 5.76
N VAL A 470 -19.18 0.97 5.40
CA VAL A 470 -18.19 1.98 5.81
C VAL A 470 -18.44 2.43 7.24
N VAL A 471 -17.45 2.24 8.09
CA VAL A 471 -17.50 2.53 9.52
C VAL A 471 -17.63 4.04 9.75
N ASN A 472 -18.55 4.44 10.65
CA ASN A 472 -18.81 5.82 11.00
C ASN A 472 -17.60 6.49 11.66
N LYS A 473 -17.41 7.80 11.45
CA LYS A 473 -16.29 8.59 11.99
C LYS A 473 -16.11 8.42 13.51
N SER A 474 -17.20 8.27 14.27
CA SER A 474 -17.17 8.10 15.72
C SER A 474 -16.42 6.82 16.19
N TYR A 475 -16.26 5.85 15.30
CA TYR A 475 -15.53 4.60 15.56
C TYR A 475 -14.19 4.55 14.82
N CYS A 476 -13.86 5.57 14.04
CA CYS A 476 -12.59 5.72 13.33
C CYS A 476 -11.62 6.60 14.13
N ARG A 477 -10.34 6.46 13.85
CA ARG A 477 -9.27 7.23 14.48
C ARG A 477 -8.15 7.58 13.49
N PRO A 478 -7.24 8.50 13.83
CA PRO A 478 -6.06 8.74 13.01
C PRO A 478 -5.21 7.48 12.84
N LEU A 479 -4.53 7.36 11.68
CA LEU A 479 -3.56 6.28 11.42
C LEU A 479 -2.40 6.31 12.44
N VAL A 480 -1.92 7.50 12.76
CA VAL A 480 -0.92 7.72 13.81
C VAL A 480 -1.58 8.57 14.90
N PRO A 481 -1.95 7.97 16.04
CA PRO A 481 -2.48 8.71 17.17
C PRO A 481 -1.45 9.69 17.75
N ALA A 482 -1.90 10.74 18.43
CA ALA A 482 -1.02 11.65 19.15
C ALA A 482 -0.21 10.89 20.21
N GLY A 483 1.11 11.05 20.18
CA GLY A 483 2.03 10.39 21.12
C GLY A 483 2.58 9.03 20.66
N CYS A 484 2.28 8.63 19.44
CA CYS A 484 2.85 7.41 18.82
C CYS A 484 4.23 7.63 18.17
#